data_010ad23c684232d1c14ddb80349174bf
#
_entry.id   010ad23c684232d1c14ddb80349174bf
#
_cell.length_a   1.000
_cell.length_b   1.000
_cell.length_c   1.000
_cell.angle_alpha   90.00
_cell.angle_beta   90.00
_cell.angle_gamma   90.00
#
_symmetry.space_group_name_H-M   'P 1'
#
loop_
_entity.id
_entity.type
_entity.pdbx_description
1 polymer ?
#
loop_
_entity_poly.entity_id
_entity_poly.type
_entity_poly.pdbx_seq_one_letter_code
_entity_poly.pdbx_strand_id
1 'polypeptide(L)'
;MTEVAFHFNAPDKAAYVCRLLRKAYLKGARVTVLAPGDQIDALDRGLWLLAQGEFVPHCVQADPEPTRRHSPIHLLERPDQRAPTQVLVNLGEAVPDDYTRFERVIEVVGLNDEDRASARPRWRRDHADRSEP
;
A
#
# COMPACT_ATOMS: atom_id res chain seq x y z
N MET A 1 -12.65 0.08 13.74
CA MET A 1 -13.32 0.06 12.42
C MET A 1 -12.32 0.48 11.36
N THR A 2 -12.27 -0.24 10.25
CA THR A 2 -11.31 0.07 9.19
C THR A 2 -11.82 1.20 8.30
N GLU A 3 -11.02 2.22 8.12
CA GLU A 3 -11.27 3.30 7.18
C GLU A 3 -10.75 2.90 5.80
N VAL A 4 -11.56 3.01 4.76
CA VAL A 4 -11.15 2.67 3.40
C VAL A 4 -11.26 3.90 2.50
N ALA A 5 -10.20 4.21 1.78
CA ALA A 5 -10.15 5.31 0.84
C ALA A 5 -9.68 4.81 -0.53
N PHE A 6 -10.32 5.31 -1.59
CA PHE A 6 -9.89 5.02 -2.96
C PHE A 6 -9.26 6.27 -3.56
N HIS A 7 -8.03 6.13 -4.06
CA HIS A 7 -7.31 7.19 -4.76
C HIS A 7 -7.30 6.85 -6.24
N PHE A 8 -8.16 7.50 -6.99
CA PHE A 8 -8.35 7.23 -8.42
C PHE A 8 -7.47 8.12 -9.29
N ASN A 9 -7.34 7.71 -10.55
CA ASN A 9 -6.72 8.51 -11.61
C ASN A 9 -5.25 8.84 -11.37
N ALA A 10 -4.53 7.93 -10.73
CA ALA A 10 -3.08 8.07 -10.59
C ALA A 10 -2.40 7.78 -11.94
N PRO A 11 -1.82 8.78 -12.62
CA PRO A 11 -1.21 8.55 -13.95
C PRO A 11 0.04 7.67 -13.87
N ASP A 12 0.78 7.75 -12.78
CA ASP A 12 1.91 6.88 -12.48
C ASP A 12 1.73 6.37 -11.06
N LYS A 13 1.23 5.14 -10.93
CA LYS A 13 0.93 4.56 -9.62
C LYS A 13 2.16 4.49 -8.73
N ALA A 14 3.31 4.09 -9.28
CA ALA A 14 4.53 3.96 -8.48
C ALA A 14 4.98 5.31 -7.94
N ALA A 15 5.01 6.34 -8.78
CA ALA A 15 5.40 7.69 -8.34
C ALA A 15 4.42 8.25 -7.31
N TYR A 16 3.12 8.05 -7.54
CA TYR A 16 2.08 8.50 -6.61
C TYR A 16 2.23 7.84 -5.24
N VAL A 17 2.43 6.51 -5.24
CA VAL A 17 2.56 5.75 -4.00
C VAL A 17 3.84 6.12 -3.26
N CYS A 18 4.95 6.32 -3.96
CA CYS A 18 6.18 6.76 -3.31
C CYS A 18 6.00 8.08 -2.56
N ARG A 19 5.29 9.03 -3.16
CA ARG A 19 4.99 10.31 -2.50
C ARG A 19 4.06 10.11 -1.30
N LEU A 20 3.07 9.24 -1.43
CA LEU A 20 2.15 8.89 -0.35
C LEU A 20 2.90 8.27 0.83
N LEU A 21 3.81 7.34 0.55
CA LEU A 21 4.61 6.66 1.57
C LEU A 21 5.54 7.64 2.28
N ARG A 22 6.14 8.58 1.55
CA ARG A 22 6.98 9.61 2.15
C ARG A 22 6.18 10.46 3.12
N LYS A 23 4.99 10.90 2.73
CA LYS A 23 4.11 11.67 3.61
C LYS A 23 3.74 10.88 4.86
N ALA A 24 3.39 9.62 4.70
CA ALA A 24 3.05 8.76 5.83
C ALA A 24 4.22 8.59 6.78
N TYR A 25 5.41 8.35 6.24
CA TYR A 25 6.62 8.23 7.04
C TYR A 25 6.91 9.49 7.84
N LEU A 26 6.78 10.66 7.22
CA LEU A 26 7.01 11.94 7.89
C LEU A 26 6.01 12.20 9.02
N LYS A 27 4.83 11.60 8.95
CA LYS A 27 3.82 11.67 10.01
C LYS A 27 3.99 10.58 11.06
N GLY A 28 4.99 9.73 10.94
CA GLY A 28 5.23 8.65 11.87
C GLY A 28 4.36 7.41 11.67
N ALA A 29 3.67 7.29 10.55
CA ALA A 29 2.81 6.15 10.27
C ALA A 29 3.62 4.93 9.83
N ARG A 30 3.11 3.74 10.15
CA ARG A 30 3.67 2.48 9.69
C ARG A 30 2.76 1.89 8.63
N VAL A 31 3.34 1.47 7.51
CA VAL A 31 2.57 1.14 6.31
C VAL A 31 2.97 -0.22 5.75
N THR A 32 1.99 -1.02 5.40
CA THR A 32 2.16 -2.22 4.58
C THR A 32 1.64 -1.93 3.18
N VAL A 33 2.45 -2.19 2.16
CA VAL A 33 2.08 -2.04 0.76
C VAL A 33 1.96 -3.43 0.15
N LEU A 34 0.83 -3.71 -0.50
CA LEU A 34 0.65 -4.93 -1.29
C LEU A 34 0.59 -4.58 -2.76
N ALA A 35 1.47 -5.18 -3.56
CA ALA A 35 1.55 -4.91 -4.99
C ALA A 35 2.16 -6.11 -5.73
N PRO A 36 1.91 -6.26 -7.04
CA PRO A 36 2.63 -7.23 -7.86
C PRO A 36 4.14 -6.99 -7.85
N GLY A 37 4.93 -8.04 -8.09
CA GLY A 37 6.39 -7.99 -7.96
C GLY A 37 7.07 -6.92 -8.80
N ASP A 38 6.60 -6.70 -10.03
CA ASP A 38 7.15 -5.65 -10.89
C ASP A 38 6.91 -4.26 -10.31
N GLN A 39 5.77 -4.05 -9.67
CA GLN A 39 5.47 -2.78 -9.00
C GLN A 39 6.24 -2.63 -7.69
N ILE A 40 6.47 -3.72 -6.96
CA ILE A 40 7.32 -3.68 -5.76
C ILE A 40 8.73 -3.19 -6.13
N ASP A 41 9.31 -3.72 -7.22
CA ASP A 41 10.63 -3.29 -7.67
C ASP A 41 10.65 -1.80 -8.02
N ALA A 42 9.61 -1.32 -8.69
CA ALA A 42 9.48 0.09 -9.04
C ALA A 42 9.38 0.98 -7.80
N LEU A 43 8.61 0.54 -6.80
CA LEU A 43 8.45 1.27 -5.54
C LEU A 43 9.76 1.32 -4.74
N ASP A 44 10.45 0.18 -4.65
CA ASP A 44 11.72 0.11 -3.95
C ASP A 44 12.73 1.09 -4.55
N ARG A 45 12.86 1.06 -5.88
CA ARG A 45 13.74 1.96 -6.61
C ARG A 45 13.32 3.42 -6.45
N GLY A 46 12.01 3.68 -6.55
CA GLY A 46 11.48 5.04 -6.41
C GLY A 46 11.72 5.63 -5.05
N LEU A 47 11.60 4.84 -3.98
CA LEU A 47 11.85 5.32 -2.62
C LEU A 47 13.32 5.67 -2.40
N TRP A 48 14.25 4.92 -3.03
CA TRP A 48 15.66 5.26 -2.97
C TRP A 48 15.98 6.58 -3.69
N LEU A 49 15.24 6.92 -4.76
CA LEU A 49 15.51 8.06 -5.62
C LEU A 49 14.65 9.29 -5.32
N LEU A 50 13.63 9.16 -4.46
CA LEU A 50 12.57 10.14 -4.32
C LEU A 50 13.05 11.51 -3.89
N ALA A 51 14.05 11.58 -3.03
CA ALA A 51 14.56 12.85 -2.58
C ALA A 51 16.06 12.73 -2.31
N GLN A 52 16.82 13.63 -2.91
CA GLN A 52 18.26 13.70 -2.64
C GLN A 52 18.47 14.07 -1.18
N GLY A 53 19.14 13.19 -0.44
CA GLY A 53 19.45 13.43 0.96
C GLY A 53 18.35 13.04 1.95
N GLU A 54 17.19 12.60 1.47
CA GLU A 54 16.12 12.12 2.35
C GLU A 54 15.85 10.66 2.06
N PHE A 55 16.20 9.80 3.00
CA PHE A 55 15.95 8.37 2.89
C PHE A 55 14.65 8.01 3.59
N VAL A 56 13.78 7.26 2.90
CA VAL A 56 12.56 6.70 3.49
C VAL A 56 12.82 5.25 3.81
N PRO A 57 12.97 4.89 5.11
CA PRO A 57 13.26 3.51 5.49
C PRO A 57 12.13 2.57 5.05
N HIS A 58 12.51 1.49 4.38
CA HIS A 58 11.55 0.49 3.91
C HIS A 58 12.23 -0.87 3.76
N CYS A 59 11.42 -1.92 3.69
CA CYS A 59 11.91 -3.27 3.41
C CYS A 59 11.04 -3.94 2.37
N VAL A 60 11.57 -5.02 1.78
CA VAL A 60 10.82 -5.90 0.88
C VAL A 60 10.62 -7.25 1.54
N GLN A 61 9.78 -8.10 0.96
CA GLN A 61 9.39 -9.37 1.57
C GLN A 61 10.56 -10.31 1.79
N ALA A 62 11.57 -10.28 0.92
CA ALA A 62 12.74 -11.14 1.02
C ALA A 62 13.79 -10.68 2.04
N ASP A 63 13.64 -9.50 2.61
CA ASP A 63 14.62 -8.97 3.57
C ASP A 63 14.63 -9.79 4.87
N PRO A 64 15.77 -9.87 5.57
CA PRO A 64 15.84 -10.56 6.86
C PRO A 64 14.88 -9.97 7.88
N GLU A 65 14.40 -10.80 8.79
CA GLU A 65 13.44 -10.39 9.79
C GLU A 65 13.86 -9.20 10.64
N PRO A 66 15.13 -9.08 11.10
CA PRO A 66 15.53 -7.88 11.85
C PRO A 66 15.34 -6.59 11.04
N THR A 67 15.67 -6.61 9.74
CA THR A 67 15.45 -5.47 8.85
C THR A 67 13.98 -5.15 8.73
N ARG A 68 13.13 -6.17 8.55
CA ARG A 68 11.68 -5.98 8.41
C ARG A 68 11.07 -5.43 9.69
N ARG A 69 11.49 -5.93 10.84
CA ARG A 69 10.96 -5.49 12.12
C ARG A 69 11.17 -4.00 12.37
N HIS A 70 12.32 -3.49 11.95
CA HIS A 70 12.70 -2.09 12.21
C HIS A 70 12.27 -1.13 11.10
N SER A 71 11.71 -1.64 10.00
CA SER A 71 11.28 -0.80 8.89
C SER A 71 9.84 -0.33 9.09
N PRO A 72 9.56 0.98 8.99
CA PRO A 72 8.19 1.47 9.10
C PRO A 72 7.34 1.17 7.87
N ILE A 73 7.95 0.92 6.72
CA ILE A 73 7.26 0.64 5.46
C ILE A 73 7.67 -0.72 4.96
N HIS A 74 6.69 -1.59 4.71
CA HIS A 74 6.90 -2.93 4.17
C HIS A 74 6.30 -3.02 2.78
N LEU A 75 7.12 -3.34 1.78
CA LEU A 75 6.68 -3.56 0.40
C LEU A 75 6.54 -5.07 0.18
N LEU A 76 5.33 -5.57 0.04
CA LEU A 76 5.05 -6.99 0.01
C LEU A 76 4.27 -7.39 -1.23
N GLU A 77 4.57 -8.58 -1.77
CA GLU A 77 3.78 -9.21 -2.82
C GLU A 77 2.60 -10.01 -2.23
N ARG A 78 2.77 -10.51 -1.02
CA ARG A 78 1.79 -11.35 -0.33
C ARG A 78 1.61 -10.85 1.10
N PRO A 79 0.40 -10.99 1.66
CA PRO A 79 0.17 -10.59 3.04
C PRO A 79 1.11 -11.33 4.01
N ASP A 80 1.56 -10.60 5.03
CA ASP A 80 2.38 -11.15 6.11
C ASP A 80 1.81 -10.63 7.42
N GLN A 81 1.44 -11.55 8.31
CA GLN A 81 0.82 -11.20 9.59
C GLN A 81 1.75 -10.40 10.51
N ARG A 82 3.05 -10.45 10.26
CA ARG A 82 4.04 -9.70 11.05
C ARG A 82 4.28 -8.29 10.54
N ALA A 83 3.67 -7.93 9.41
CA ALA A 83 3.80 -6.60 8.84
C ALA A 83 2.93 -5.59 9.63
N PRO A 84 3.21 -4.28 9.51
CA PRO A 84 2.41 -3.26 10.19
C PRO A 84 0.93 -3.33 9.82
N THR A 85 0.07 -3.07 10.79
CA THR A 85 -1.39 -3.11 10.62
C THR A 85 -2.04 -1.73 10.71
N GLN A 86 -1.27 -0.66 10.79
CA GLN A 86 -1.82 0.68 10.87
C GLN A 86 -2.44 1.09 9.53
N VAL A 87 -1.66 1.07 8.45
CA VAL A 87 -2.12 1.48 7.12
C VAL A 87 -1.75 0.40 6.10
N LEU A 88 -2.71 0.02 5.27
CA LEU A 88 -2.50 -0.83 4.10
C LEU A 88 -2.67 0.02 2.85
N VAL A 89 -1.67 0.01 1.96
CA VAL A 89 -1.78 0.59 0.62
C VAL A 89 -1.80 -0.56 -0.37
N ASN A 90 -2.89 -0.70 -1.10
CA ASN A 90 -3.09 -1.81 -2.02
C ASN A 90 -3.07 -1.33 -3.47
N LEU A 91 -2.14 -1.88 -4.24
CA LEU A 91 -2.04 -1.68 -5.69
C LEU A 91 -2.44 -2.92 -6.47
N GLY A 92 -2.69 -4.03 -5.76
CA GLY A 92 -3.07 -5.29 -6.39
C GLY A 92 -4.50 -5.29 -6.88
N GLU A 93 -4.88 -6.37 -7.56
CA GLU A 93 -6.23 -6.51 -8.14
C GLU A 93 -7.28 -6.93 -7.13
N ALA A 94 -6.87 -7.49 -5.99
CA ALA A 94 -7.79 -8.00 -4.99
C ALA A 94 -7.50 -7.42 -3.61
N VAL A 95 -8.55 -7.19 -2.84
CA VAL A 95 -8.44 -6.80 -1.45
C VAL A 95 -8.14 -8.04 -0.62
N PRO A 96 -7.14 -8.03 0.29
CA PRO A 96 -6.93 -9.15 1.20
C PRO A 96 -8.17 -9.46 2.02
N ASP A 97 -8.42 -10.73 2.30
CA ASP A 97 -9.60 -11.14 3.08
C ASP A 97 -9.58 -10.55 4.50
N ASP A 98 -8.39 -10.33 5.04
CA ASP A 98 -8.22 -9.81 6.39
C ASP A 98 -7.94 -8.30 6.42
N TYR A 99 -8.41 -7.55 5.42
CA TYR A 99 -8.15 -6.11 5.35
C TYR A 99 -8.68 -5.36 6.58
N THR A 100 -9.67 -5.90 7.25
CA THR A 100 -10.28 -5.26 8.42
C THR A 100 -9.37 -5.22 9.65
N ARG A 101 -8.26 -5.94 9.64
CA ARG A 101 -7.26 -5.85 10.72
C ARG A 101 -6.43 -4.56 10.65
N PHE A 102 -6.49 -3.84 9.53
CA PHE A 102 -5.80 -2.55 9.39
C PHE A 102 -6.71 -1.42 9.88
N GLU A 103 -6.10 -0.38 10.44
CA GLU A 103 -6.85 0.80 10.85
C GLU A 103 -7.33 1.59 9.63
N ARG A 104 -6.51 1.61 8.57
CA ARG A 104 -6.82 2.32 7.33
C ARG A 104 -6.34 1.53 6.13
N VAL A 105 -7.16 1.51 5.07
CA VAL A 105 -6.82 0.89 3.79
C VAL A 105 -6.94 1.94 2.70
N ILE A 106 -5.89 2.07 1.88
CA ILE A 106 -5.87 2.97 0.73
C ILE A 106 -5.74 2.12 -0.53
N GLU A 107 -6.75 2.19 -1.39
CA GLU A 107 -6.74 1.53 -2.69
C GLU A 107 -6.28 2.53 -3.75
N VAL A 108 -5.20 2.23 -4.46
CA VAL A 108 -4.65 3.12 -5.49
C VAL A 108 -5.03 2.58 -6.87
N VAL A 109 -5.71 3.40 -7.66
CA VAL A 109 -6.25 3.02 -8.97
C VAL A 109 -5.65 3.93 -10.03
N GLY A 110 -5.08 3.31 -11.07
CA GLY A 110 -4.49 4.04 -12.19
C GLY A 110 -5.54 4.60 -13.15
N LEU A 111 -5.06 5.23 -14.22
CA LEU A 111 -5.92 5.83 -15.24
C LEU A 111 -6.45 4.83 -16.25
N ASN A 112 -5.84 3.65 -16.39
CA ASN A 112 -6.26 2.71 -17.43
C ASN A 112 -7.58 2.03 -17.06
N ASP A 113 -8.31 1.60 -18.10
CA ASP A 113 -9.63 1.01 -17.92
C ASP A 113 -9.59 -0.30 -17.14
N GLU A 114 -8.53 -1.07 -17.29
CA GLU A 114 -8.36 -2.33 -16.58
C GLU A 114 -8.27 -2.12 -15.08
N ASP A 115 -7.49 -1.14 -14.63
CA ASP A 115 -7.39 -0.79 -13.22
C ASP A 115 -8.74 -0.33 -12.66
N ARG A 116 -9.46 0.48 -13.42
CA ARG A 116 -10.78 0.97 -13.00
C ARG A 116 -11.78 -0.18 -12.89
N ALA A 117 -11.76 -1.09 -13.85
CA ALA A 117 -12.65 -2.24 -13.85
C ALA A 117 -12.39 -3.15 -12.66
N SER A 118 -11.12 -3.40 -12.32
CA SER A 118 -10.77 -4.24 -11.18
C SER A 118 -11.07 -3.57 -9.84
N ALA A 119 -11.09 -2.24 -9.78
CA ALA A 119 -11.36 -1.51 -8.55
C ALA A 119 -12.84 -1.53 -8.16
N ARG A 120 -13.76 -1.63 -9.13
CA ARG A 120 -15.20 -1.59 -8.85
C ARG A 120 -15.69 -2.68 -7.90
N PRO A 121 -15.33 -3.96 -8.08
CA PRO A 121 -15.73 -5.00 -7.12
C PRO A 121 -15.17 -4.76 -5.73
N ARG A 122 -13.92 -4.28 -5.63
CA ARG A 122 -13.29 -3.98 -4.36
C ARG A 122 -14.00 -2.85 -3.63
N TRP A 123 -14.36 -1.79 -4.36
CA TRP A 123 -15.10 -0.67 -3.81
C TRP A 123 -16.45 -1.12 -3.26
N ARG A 124 -17.18 -1.95 -4.00
CA ARG A 124 -18.46 -2.48 -3.57
C ARG A 124 -18.35 -3.31 -2.31
N ARG A 125 -17.34 -4.19 -2.26
CA ARG A 125 -17.09 -5.04 -1.09
C ARG A 125 -16.79 -4.20 0.14
N ASP A 126 -15.90 -3.25 0.02
CA ASP A 126 -15.48 -2.41 1.13
C ASP A 126 -16.66 -1.56 1.66
N HIS A 127 -17.48 -1.02 0.75
CA HIS A 127 -18.64 -0.25 1.15
C HIS A 127 -19.72 -1.11 1.79
N ALA A 128 -19.93 -2.32 1.29
CA ALA A 128 -20.88 -3.25 1.87
C ALA A 128 -20.47 -3.61 3.31
N ASP A 129 -19.19 -3.92 3.52
CA ASP A 129 -18.68 -4.25 4.85
C ASP A 129 -18.79 -3.06 5.82
N ARG A 130 -18.60 -1.85 5.32
CA ARG A 130 -18.70 -0.64 6.14
C ARG A 130 -20.13 -0.25 6.48
N SER A 131 -21.08 -0.63 5.65
CA SER A 131 -22.48 -0.30 5.86
C SER A 131 -23.18 -1.23 6.84
N GLU A 132 -22.57 -2.31 7.25
CA GLU A 132 -23.13 -3.21 8.24
C GLU A 132 -23.14 -2.55 9.62
N PRO A 133 -24.23 -2.67 10.35
CA PRO A 133 -24.33 -2.11 11.70
C PRO A 133 -23.42 -2.79 12.70
#